data_478bf67b85736966d330c8f59c1fa1cc
#
_entry.id   478bf67b85736966d330c8f59c1fa1cc
#
_cell.length_a   1.000
_cell.length_b   1.000
_cell.length_c   1.000
_cell.angle_alpha   90.00
_cell.angle_beta   90.00
_cell.angle_gamma   90.00
#
_symmetry.space_group_name_H-M   'P 1'
#
loop_
_entity.id
_entity.type
_entity.pdbx_description
1 polymer ?
#
loop_
_entity_poly.entity_id
_entity_poly.type
_entity_poly.pdbx_seq_one_letter_code
_entity_poly.pdbx_strand_id
1 'polypeptide(L)'
;MATRVIDGEIITSRLDDIRAYDGVRTRRVMACILDYIVVGLLLIPFGILVFLLGLLTLGLGWSLFGLLAPLVAAIYVWNTLGGPDQATVGMRMMGIRLDRLDGGRVDGLTAVVHSFLFWAGNVVLTPLILLVSLFSERKRTLHDLLLGTVVTRSDRY
;
A
#
# COMPACT_ATOMS: atom_id res chain seq x y z
N MET A 1 -20.97 -18.49 5.92
CA MET A 1 -20.92 -17.01 5.84
C MET A 1 -21.92 -16.48 6.88
N ALA A 2 -21.47 -15.66 7.82
CA ALA A 2 -22.37 -15.08 8.80
C ALA A 2 -22.96 -13.79 8.21
N THR A 3 -24.26 -13.81 7.92
CA THR A 3 -25.02 -12.62 7.52
C THR A 3 -25.20 -11.74 8.75
N ARG A 4 -24.72 -10.50 8.72
CA ARG A 4 -24.98 -9.50 9.77
C ARG A 4 -26.03 -8.52 9.28
N VAL A 5 -26.98 -8.21 10.14
CA VAL A 5 -27.95 -7.13 9.90
C VAL A 5 -27.51 -5.94 10.76
N ILE A 6 -27.16 -4.83 10.13
CA ILE A 6 -26.78 -3.59 10.81
C ILE A 6 -27.68 -2.47 10.26
N ASP A 7 -28.41 -1.82 11.14
CA ASP A 7 -29.38 -0.76 10.80
C ASP A 7 -30.42 -1.16 9.73
N GLY A 8 -30.84 -2.44 9.72
CA GLY A 8 -31.83 -2.97 8.77
C GLY A 8 -31.27 -3.37 7.40
N GLU A 9 -29.98 -3.22 7.17
CA GLU A 9 -29.29 -3.62 5.94
C GLU A 9 -28.64 -4.99 6.11
N ILE A 10 -28.85 -5.89 5.13
CA ILE A 10 -28.24 -7.23 5.10
C ILE A 10 -26.83 -7.11 4.53
N ILE A 11 -25.83 -7.21 5.39
CA ILE A 11 -24.42 -7.18 4.99
C ILE A 11 -23.97 -8.62 4.77
N THR A 12 -23.77 -9.00 3.53
CA THR A 12 -23.32 -10.33 3.11
C THR A 12 -21.82 -10.46 3.11
N SER A 13 -21.11 -9.36 2.84
CA SER A 13 -19.64 -9.30 2.90
C SER A 13 -19.19 -8.01 3.57
N ARG A 14 -17.95 -8.01 4.11
CA ARG A 14 -17.31 -6.82 4.64
C ARG A 14 -17.20 -5.69 3.60
N LEU A 15 -17.06 -6.05 2.34
CA LEU A 15 -16.89 -5.10 1.22
C LEU A 15 -18.20 -4.39 0.84
N ASP A 16 -19.35 -4.88 1.35
CA ASP A 16 -20.65 -4.26 1.11
C ASP A 16 -20.97 -3.21 2.19
N ASP A 17 -20.27 -3.24 3.34
CA ASP A 17 -20.47 -2.26 4.41
C ASP A 17 -19.83 -0.91 4.07
N ILE A 18 -20.63 0.12 3.82
CA ILE A 18 -20.19 1.47 3.52
C ILE A 18 -19.30 2.07 4.62
N ARG A 19 -19.48 1.63 5.87
CA ARG A 19 -18.71 2.06 7.04
C ARG A 19 -17.25 1.58 6.98
N ALA A 20 -16.97 0.51 6.22
CA ALA A 20 -15.61 0.03 5.98
C ALA A 20 -14.75 1.05 5.21
N TYR A 21 -15.37 2.03 4.58
CA TYR A 21 -14.70 3.07 3.77
C TYR A 21 -14.61 4.43 4.45
N ASP A 22 -15.13 4.57 5.68
CA ASP A 22 -15.13 5.83 6.41
C ASP A 22 -13.71 6.29 6.78
N GLY A 23 -13.37 7.53 6.36
CA GLY A 23 -12.08 8.14 6.68
C GLY A 23 -10.87 7.48 6.02
N VAL A 24 -11.06 6.51 5.12
CA VAL A 24 -9.98 5.75 4.47
C VAL A 24 -9.01 6.65 3.71
N ARG A 25 -9.47 7.75 3.09
CA ARG A 25 -8.57 8.66 2.36
C ARG A 25 -7.50 9.27 3.25
N THR A 26 -7.90 9.89 4.37
CA THR A 26 -6.97 10.50 5.33
C THR A 26 -6.03 9.44 5.90
N ARG A 27 -6.56 8.27 6.24
CA ARG A 27 -5.78 7.14 6.76
C ARG A 27 -4.76 6.62 5.73
N ARG A 28 -5.10 6.58 4.42
CA ARG A 28 -4.15 6.24 3.35
C ARG A 28 -3.00 7.24 3.27
N VAL A 29 -3.29 8.55 3.34
CA VAL A 29 -2.25 9.60 3.31
C VAL A 29 -1.32 9.46 4.52
N MET A 30 -1.87 9.31 5.72
CA MET A 30 -1.07 9.13 6.93
C MET A 30 -0.26 7.82 6.90
N ALA A 31 -0.85 6.73 6.42
CA ALA A 31 -0.16 5.46 6.23
C ALA A 31 1.03 5.62 5.27
N CYS A 32 0.82 6.30 4.14
CA CYS A 32 1.85 6.57 3.15
C CYS A 32 3.04 7.35 3.76
N ILE A 33 2.76 8.40 4.54
CA ILE A 33 3.80 9.18 5.23
C ILE A 33 4.60 8.29 6.19
N LEU A 34 3.91 7.46 6.99
CA LEU A 34 4.57 6.53 7.90
C LEU A 34 5.41 5.49 7.14
N ASP A 35 4.91 4.96 6.04
CA ASP A 35 5.65 4.01 5.21
C ASP A 35 6.90 4.64 4.59
N TYR A 36 6.85 5.90 4.15
CA TYR A 36 8.05 6.62 3.70
C TYR A 36 9.09 6.76 4.81
N ILE A 37 8.66 7.02 6.05
CA ILE A 37 9.57 7.08 7.21
C ILE A 37 10.20 5.70 7.46
N VAL A 38 9.39 4.63 7.46
CA VAL A 38 9.88 3.26 7.67
C VAL A 38 10.88 2.86 6.58
N VAL A 39 10.54 3.06 5.30
CA VAL A 39 11.45 2.77 4.19
C VAL A 39 12.72 3.62 4.27
N GLY A 40 12.59 4.90 4.62
CA GLY A 40 13.74 5.79 4.84
C GLY A 40 14.70 5.26 5.92
N LEU A 41 14.15 4.79 7.05
CA LEU A 41 14.93 4.16 8.11
C LEU A 41 15.60 2.86 7.66
N LEU A 42 14.91 2.05 6.85
CA LEU A 42 15.49 0.83 6.26
C LEU A 42 16.62 1.13 5.27
N LEU A 43 16.54 2.25 4.56
CA LEU A 43 17.60 2.65 3.61
C LEU A 43 18.92 2.99 4.30
N ILE A 44 18.92 3.38 5.57
CA ILE A 44 20.16 3.75 6.29
C ILE A 44 21.16 2.59 6.34
N PRO A 45 20.85 1.41 6.93
CA PRO A 45 21.81 0.32 7.02
C PRO A 45 22.23 -0.21 5.64
N PHE A 46 21.31 -0.32 4.69
CA PHE A 46 21.64 -0.75 3.33
C PHE A 46 22.46 0.29 2.58
N GLY A 47 22.21 1.58 2.81
CA GLY A 47 23.01 2.67 2.24
C GLY A 47 24.45 2.66 2.74
N ILE A 48 24.65 2.40 4.04
CA ILE A 48 25.99 2.22 4.64
C ILE A 48 26.69 1.03 3.96
N LEU A 49 26.00 -0.09 3.77
CA LEU A 49 26.57 -1.27 3.13
C LEU A 49 27.00 -0.98 1.69
N VAL A 50 26.14 -0.33 0.88
CA VAL A 50 26.45 0.06 -0.50
C VAL A 50 27.58 1.07 -0.54
N PHE A 51 27.65 2.00 0.41
CA PHE A 51 28.73 2.96 0.52
C PHE A 51 30.08 2.27 0.76
N LEU A 52 30.15 1.34 1.73
CA LEU A 52 31.35 0.55 2.02
C LEU A 52 31.76 -0.31 0.83
N LEU A 53 30.80 -0.93 0.14
CA LEU A 53 31.05 -1.70 -1.08
C LEU A 53 31.63 -0.79 -2.19
N GLY A 54 31.16 0.43 -2.30
CA GLY A 54 31.73 1.42 -3.24
C GLY A 54 33.18 1.75 -2.93
N LEU A 55 33.55 1.89 -1.66
CA LEU A 55 34.95 2.08 -1.26
C LEU A 55 35.83 0.88 -1.64
N LEU A 56 35.35 -0.34 -1.36
CA LEU A 56 36.08 -1.58 -1.66
C LEU A 56 36.26 -1.81 -3.17
N THR A 57 35.30 -1.35 -3.98
CA THR A 57 35.27 -1.58 -5.43
C THR A 57 35.74 -0.36 -6.24
N LEU A 58 36.46 0.57 -5.60
CA LEU A 58 36.95 1.81 -6.24
C LEU A 58 35.85 2.62 -6.97
N GLY A 59 34.65 2.65 -6.37
CA GLY A 59 33.52 3.43 -6.86
C GLY A 59 32.46 2.61 -7.63
N LEU A 60 32.76 1.41 -8.12
CA LEU A 60 31.77 0.60 -8.86
C LEU A 60 30.53 0.27 -8.06
N GLY A 61 30.69 -0.02 -6.76
CA GLY A 61 29.57 -0.33 -5.86
C GLY A 61 28.57 0.82 -5.70
N TRP A 62 28.98 2.06 -5.91
CA TRP A 62 28.08 3.23 -5.80
C TRP A 62 27.03 3.28 -6.89
N SER A 63 27.19 2.57 -8.01
CA SER A 63 26.15 2.42 -9.02
C SER A 63 24.87 1.76 -8.48
N LEU A 64 25.00 0.97 -7.40
CA LEU A 64 23.88 0.31 -6.75
C LEU A 64 22.95 1.28 -6.01
N PHE A 65 23.37 2.51 -5.70
CA PHE A 65 22.50 3.49 -5.07
C PHE A 65 21.24 3.78 -5.90
N GLY A 66 21.36 3.73 -7.25
CA GLY A 66 20.21 3.94 -8.14
C GLY A 66 19.10 2.88 -7.97
N LEU A 67 19.47 1.67 -7.58
CA LEU A 67 18.53 0.55 -7.39
C LEU A 67 18.13 0.33 -5.93
N LEU A 68 18.86 0.94 -5.00
CA LEU A 68 18.69 0.67 -3.57
C LEU A 68 17.28 0.98 -3.08
N ALA A 69 16.80 2.20 -3.33
CA ALA A 69 15.50 2.63 -2.85
C ALA A 69 14.33 1.82 -3.46
N PRO A 70 14.25 1.60 -4.79
CA PRO A 70 13.17 0.78 -5.36
C PRO A 70 13.25 -0.68 -4.89
N LEU A 71 14.43 -1.25 -4.69
CA LEU A 71 14.58 -2.62 -4.23
C LEU A 71 14.13 -2.77 -2.78
N VAL A 72 14.57 -1.89 -1.88
CA VAL A 72 14.15 -1.90 -0.47
C VAL A 72 12.65 -1.70 -0.35
N ALA A 73 12.07 -0.76 -1.11
CA ALA A 73 10.63 -0.53 -1.12
C ALA A 73 9.86 -1.75 -1.65
N ALA A 74 10.32 -2.39 -2.73
CA ALA A 74 9.68 -3.59 -3.27
C ALA A 74 9.70 -4.76 -2.28
N ILE A 75 10.84 -5.02 -1.63
CA ILE A 75 10.97 -6.07 -0.61
C ILE A 75 10.08 -5.74 0.61
N TYR A 76 10.04 -4.50 1.05
CA TYR A 76 9.18 -4.05 2.14
C TYR A 76 7.70 -4.32 1.84
N VAL A 77 7.22 -3.89 0.68
CA VAL A 77 5.82 -4.09 0.25
C VAL A 77 5.49 -5.55 0.05
N TRP A 78 6.40 -6.33 -0.57
CA TRP A 78 6.22 -7.76 -0.76
C TRP A 78 5.95 -8.48 0.57
N ASN A 79 6.76 -8.20 1.59
CA ASN A 79 6.65 -8.87 2.88
C ASN A 79 5.52 -8.34 3.77
N THR A 80 5.10 -7.09 3.59
CA THR A 80 4.07 -6.46 4.43
C THR A 80 2.69 -6.54 3.78
N LEU A 81 2.51 -5.91 2.64
CA LEU A 81 1.23 -5.84 1.94
C LEU A 81 0.85 -7.20 1.32
N GLY A 82 1.83 -7.95 0.78
CA GLY A 82 1.66 -9.33 0.32
C GLY A 82 1.64 -10.37 1.44
N GLY A 83 1.87 -9.95 2.69
CA GLY A 83 1.87 -10.81 3.87
C GLY A 83 0.48 -11.14 4.41
N PRO A 84 0.40 -11.84 5.57
CA PRO A 84 -0.86 -12.29 6.16
C PRO A 84 -1.80 -11.15 6.53
N ASP A 85 -1.28 -10.00 6.94
CA ASP A 85 -2.07 -8.84 7.38
C ASP A 85 -2.62 -8.01 6.21
N GLN A 86 -2.07 -8.22 5.00
CA GLN A 86 -2.42 -7.47 3.78
C GLN A 86 -2.38 -5.95 4.00
N ALA A 87 -1.40 -5.50 4.78
CA ALA A 87 -1.23 -4.11 5.18
C ALA A 87 0.24 -3.79 5.42
N THR A 88 0.70 -2.65 4.94
CA THR A 88 2.00 -2.09 5.30
C THR A 88 2.05 -1.72 6.79
N VAL A 89 3.22 -1.39 7.32
CA VAL A 89 3.34 -0.93 8.71
C VAL A 89 2.51 0.32 8.93
N GLY A 90 2.58 1.31 8.02
CA GLY A 90 1.78 2.51 8.09
C GLY A 90 0.27 2.23 8.02
N MET A 91 -0.16 1.32 7.13
CA MET A 91 -1.56 0.92 7.02
C MET A 91 -2.07 0.24 8.30
N ARG A 92 -1.27 -0.65 8.92
CA ARG A 92 -1.63 -1.27 10.21
C ARG A 92 -1.80 -0.24 11.31
N MET A 93 -0.89 0.73 11.41
CA MET A 93 -0.98 1.81 12.39
C MET A 93 -2.21 2.69 12.18
N MET A 94 -2.65 2.84 10.93
CA MET A 94 -3.86 3.61 10.59
C MET A 94 -5.14 2.77 10.60
N GLY A 95 -5.08 1.48 10.94
CA GLY A 95 -6.24 0.59 11.00
C GLY A 95 -6.91 0.40 9.62
N ILE A 96 -6.12 0.29 8.56
CA ILE A 96 -6.56 -0.01 7.20
C ILE A 96 -5.78 -1.18 6.61
N ARG A 97 -6.37 -1.86 5.64
CA ARG A 97 -5.73 -2.96 4.89
C ARG A 97 -6.18 -2.96 3.43
N LEU A 98 -5.45 -3.70 2.60
CA LEU A 98 -5.78 -3.92 1.20
C LEU A 98 -6.57 -5.22 1.05
N ASP A 99 -7.75 -5.15 0.48
CA ASP A 99 -8.59 -6.31 0.18
C ASP A 99 -8.77 -6.43 -1.35
N ARG A 100 -8.92 -7.67 -1.84
CA ARG A 100 -9.32 -7.93 -3.22
C ARG A 100 -10.84 -8.04 -3.30
N LEU A 101 -11.42 -7.54 -4.38
CA LEU A 101 -12.86 -7.59 -4.62
C LEU A 101 -13.38 -9.02 -4.86
N ASP A 102 -12.52 -9.91 -5.34
CA ASP A 102 -12.84 -11.32 -5.55
C ASP A 102 -12.78 -12.17 -4.25
N GLY A 103 -12.50 -11.54 -3.10
CA GLY A 103 -12.35 -12.21 -1.81
C GLY A 103 -11.03 -12.98 -1.65
N GLY A 104 -10.16 -12.97 -2.66
CA GLY A 104 -8.83 -13.56 -2.61
C GLY A 104 -7.87 -12.75 -1.74
N ARG A 105 -6.70 -13.33 -1.44
CA ARG A 105 -5.62 -12.60 -0.77
C ARG A 105 -4.78 -11.84 -1.80
N VAL A 106 -4.27 -10.69 -1.40
CA VAL A 106 -3.24 -9.97 -2.16
C VAL A 106 -1.93 -10.73 -2.01
N ASP A 107 -1.39 -11.22 -3.11
CA ASP A 107 -0.07 -11.85 -3.15
C ASP A 107 1.05 -10.79 -3.27
N GLY A 108 2.30 -11.21 -3.03
CA GLY A 108 3.44 -10.29 -3.06
C GLY A 108 3.62 -9.58 -4.39
N LEU A 109 3.37 -10.27 -5.52
CA LEU A 109 3.48 -9.66 -6.84
C LEU A 109 2.41 -8.58 -7.06
N THR A 110 1.16 -8.88 -6.73
CA THR A 110 0.05 -7.91 -6.80
C THR A 110 0.33 -6.71 -5.88
N ALA A 111 0.88 -6.94 -4.68
CA ALA A 111 1.26 -5.89 -3.75
C ALA A 111 2.32 -4.95 -4.33
N VAL A 112 3.37 -5.48 -4.95
CA VAL A 112 4.44 -4.69 -5.59
C VAL A 112 3.90 -3.91 -6.79
N VAL A 113 3.13 -4.57 -7.67
CA VAL A 113 2.50 -3.91 -8.83
C VAL A 113 1.54 -2.80 -8.38
N HIS A 114 0.72 -3.05 -7.35
CA HIS A 114 -0.17 -2.03 -6.77
C HIS A 114 0.61 -0.80 -6.28
N SER A 115 1.68 -1.03 -5.52
CA SER A 115 2.51 0.06 -4.98
C SER A 115 3.29 0.79 -6.07
N PHE A 116 3.77 0.07 -7.09
CA PHE A 116 4.41 0.68 -8.24
C PHE A 116 3.44 1.56 -9.02
N LEU A 117 2.23 1.08 -9.31
CA LEU A 117 1.19 1.85 -9.99
C LEU A 117 0.74 3.06 -9.16
N PHE A 118 0.66 2.91 -7.84
CA PHE A 118 0.39 4.03 -6.93
C PHE A 118 1.48 5.09 -7.05
N TRP A 119 2.76 4.69 -6.97
CA TRP A 119 3.89 5.62 -7.05
C TRP A 119 4.01 6.26 -8.44
N ALA A 120 3.97 5.46 -9.52
CA ALA A 120 4.03 5.94 -10.90
C ALA A 120 2.86 6.89 -11.20
N GLY A 121 1.66 6.52 -10.74
CA GLY A 121 0.48 7.34 -10.86
C GLY A 121 0.61 8.68 -10.13
N ASN A 122 1.15 8.69 -8.92
CA ASN A 122 1.39 9.94 -8.19
C ASN A 122 2.43 10.84 -8.86
N VAL A 123 3.47 10.28 -9.47
CA VAL A 123 4.50 11.05 -10.19
C VAL A 123 3.95 11.65 -11.49
N VAL A 124 3.15 10.87 -12.24
CA VAL A 124 2.70 11.25 -13.60
C VAL A 124 1.37 12.01 -13.59
N LEU A 125 0.48 11.72 -12.64
CA LEU A 125 -0.93 12.14 -12.70
C LEU A 125 -1.43 12.73 -11.37
N THR A 126 -0.55 13.31 -10.56
CA THR A 126 -0.83 13.74 -9.17
C THR A 126 -2.19 14.42 -8.92
N PRO A 127 -2.73 15.33 -9.76
CA PRO A 127 -4.06 15.89 -9.50
C PRO A 127 -5.21 14.96 -9.93
N LEU A 128 -5.06 14.17 -11.01
CA LEU A 128 -6.14 13.37 -11.59
C LEU A 128 -6.50 12.14 -10.74
N ILE A 129 -5.53 11.50 -10.11
CA ILE A 129 -5.76 10.31 -9.27
C ILE A 129 -6.57 10.64 -8.01
N LEU A 130 -6.30 11.79 -7.41
CA LEU A 130 -7.09 12.28 -6.28
C LEU A 130 -8.52 12.61 -6.72
N LEU A 131 -8.71 13.19 -7.91
CA LEU A 131 -10.02 13.47 -8.48
C LEU A 131 -10.86 12.19 -8.67
N VAL A 132 -10.30 11.14 -9.24
CA VAL A 132 -11.02 9.85 -9.42
C VAL A 132 -11.51 9.29 -8.09
N SER A 133 -10.71 9.41 -7.02
CA SER A 133 -11.11 8.94 -5.68
C SER A 133 -12.24 9.78 -5.05
N LEU A 134 -12.46 11.01 -5.53
CA LEU A 134 -13.56 11.88 -5.07
C LEU A 134 -14.92 11.40 -5.59
N PHE A 135 -14.95 10.85 -6.81
CA PHE A 135 -16.18 10.40 -7.49
C PHE A 135 -16.46 8.90 -7.31
N SER A 136 -15.54 8.13 -6.70
CA SER A 136 -15.73 6.70 -6.47
C SER A 136 -16.51 6.46 -5.17
N GLU A 137 -17.63 5.73 -5.22
CA GLU A 137 -18.46 5.35 -4.07
C GLU A 137 -17.66 4.59 -2.98
N ARG A 138 -16.76 3.69 -3.40
CA ARG A 138 -15.87 2.93 -2.52
C ARG A 138 -14.52 3.60 -2.29
N LYS A 139 -14.37 4.88 -2.61
CA LYS A 139 -13.15 5.70 -2.44
C LYS A 139 -11.90 5.04 -3.04
N ARG A 140 -12.08 4.32 -4.16
CA ARG A 140 -11.00 3.64 -4.89
C ARG A 140 -10.22 4.64 -5.73
N THR A 141 -8.91 4.43 -5.82
CA THR A 141 -8.03 5.15 -6.74
C THR A 141 -7.93 4.40 -8.07
N LEU A 142 -7.34 5.03 -9.08
CA LEU A 142 -7.25 4.44 -10.42
C LEU A 142 -6.55 3.08 -10.44
N HIS A 143 -5.45 2.93 -9.70
CA HIS A 143 -4.72 1.67 -9.60
C HIS A 143 -5.50 0.60 -8.82
N ASP A 144 -6.33 0.98 -7.84
CA ASP A 144 -7.25 0.06 -7.16
C ASP A 144 -8.28 -0.51 -8.15
N LEU A 145 -8.77 0.34 -9.08
CA LEU A 145 -9.72 -0.07 -10.12
C LEU A 145 -9.09 -1.06 -11.10
N LEU A 146 -7.85 -0.80 -11.53
CA LEU A 146 -7.12 -1.64 -12.48
C LEU A 146 -6.82 -3.03 -11.91
N LEU A 147 -6.51 -3.12 -10.61
CA LEU A 147 -6.11 -4.37 -9.96
C LEU A 147 -7.27 -5.09 -9.25
N GLY A 148 -8.49 -4.55 -9.29
CA GLY A 148 -9.63 -5.13 -8.58
C GLY A 148 -9.43 -5.14 -7.06
N THR A 149 -8.70 -4.16 -6.52
CA THR A 149 -8.43 -4.02 -5.08
C THR A 149 -9.24 -2.90 -4.46
N VAL A 150 -9.30 -2.87 -3.15
CA VAL A 150 -9.92 -1.82 -2.36
C VAL A 150 -9.27 -1.75 -0.98
N VAL A 151 -9.10 -0.56 -0.45
CA VAL A 151 -8.61 -0.37 0.93
C VAL A 151 -9.81 -0.18 1.86
N THR A 152 -9.84 -1.00 2.91
CA THR A 152 -10.90 -1.00 3.92
C THR A 152 -10.32 -0.76 5.31
N ARG A 153 -11.18 -0.45 6.25
CA ARG A 153 -10.83 -0.37 7.67
C ARG A 153 -10.66 -1.76 8.26
N SER A 154 -9.57 -1.99 8.98
CA SER A 154 -9.30 -3.23 9.71
C SER A 154 -9.70 -3.16 11.19
N ASP A 155 -9.83 -1.94 11.73
CA ASP A 155 -10.13 -1.67 13.14
C ASP A 155 -11.61 -1.81 13.52
N ARG A 156 -12.49 -2.09 12.54
CA ARG A 156 -13.94 -2.27 12.77
C ARG A 156 -14.44 -3.71 12.67
N TYR A 157 -13.54 -4.68 12.38
CA TYR A 157 -13.94 -6.08 12.13
C TYR A 157 -13.02 -7.07 12.84
#